data_ad7cd322203203aa9703cbe6e9d24ece
#
_entry.id   ad7cd322203203aa9703cbe6e9d24ece
#
_cell.length_a   1.000
_cell.length_b   1.000
_cell.length_c   1.000
_cell.angle_alpha   90.00
_cell.angle_beta   90.00
_cell.angle_gamma   90.00
#
_symmetry.space_group_name_H-M   'P 1'
#
loop_
_entity.id
_entity.type
_entity.pdbx_description
1 polymer ?
#
loop_
_entity_poly.entity_id
_entity_poly.type
_entity_poly.pdbx_seq_one_letter_code
_entity_poly.pdbx_strand_id
1 'polypeptide(L)'
;MKQKILLLGSGGRECAIAWKLSQSELLDSLYIAPGNAGTAQYGTNVSLSPMDFDAVGKFAADNGITMLVVGNEDPLVAGITDYFNANEALKGVKVIGPSKAGAQLEGSKDFAKGFMARHHIPTAAYLSVTADNIEEGFAFLESQKAPYVLKADGLAAGKGVLIIDSLDEAKSELRQMLGGMFGASSATVVIEQFLSGIECSVFALTDGEHYQLLPVAKDYKRIGEGDKGLNTGGMGSVSPVSFADDAFMAKVKTRIVEPTIAGLKQENLPYTGFVFFGLINVDGDPYVIEYNCRMGDPETEVVMPRLKSDLVALLEAAADGTLDKAAVEIDPRYAVTVMMVSGGYPEAYEKGKVIEGLDAVEGSVVFHAGTARNAEGQIITSGGRVLAVTSYGESKDAALAQSFANIKNIKFDKSYFRSDIGFDLK
;
A
#
# COMPACT_ATOMS: atom_id res chain seq x y z
N MET A 1 -1.16 24.58 -16.00
CA MET A 1 -1.71 23.87 -17.21
C MET A 1 -2.44 22.65 -16.67
N LYS A 2 -3.60 22.25 -17.24
CA LYS A 2 -4.28 21.04 -16.78
C LYS A 2 -3.45 19.80 -17.08
N GLN A 3 -3.54 18.80 -16.21
CA GLN A 3 -2.75 17.56 -16.30
C GLN A 3 -3.48 16.46 -17.05
N LYS A 4 -2.76 15.81 -17.96
CA LYS A 4 -3.15 14.52 -18.54
C LYS A 4 -2.41 13.43 -17.77
N ILE A 5 -3.15 12.64 -16.99
CA ILE A 5 -2.57 11.69 -16.04
C ILE A 5 -2.75 10.27 -16.57
N LEU A 6 -1.67 9.48 -16.50
CA LEU A 6 -1.69 8.03 -16.62
C LEU A 6 -1.44 7.42 -15.24
N LEU A 7 -2.44 6.71 -14.72
CA LEU A 7 -2.35 5.95 -13.46
C LEU A 7 -2.12 4.47 -13.77
N LEU A 8 -1.04 3.90 -13.26
CA LEU A 8 -0.74 2.47 -13.41
C LEU A 8 -1.28 1.66 -12.23
N GLY A 9 -2.01 0.60 -12.55
CA GLY A 9 -2.55 -0.37 -11.62
C GLY A 9 -4.04 -0.66 -11.84
N SER A 10 -4.62 -1.54 -11.03
CA SER A 10 -5.99 -2.04 -11.21
C SER A 10 -6.69 -2.44 -9.91
N GLY A 11 -6.09 -2.17 -8.75
CA GLY A 11 -6.61 -2.52 -7.43
C GLY A 11 -7.58 -1.50 -6.85
N GLY A 12 -8.01 -1.73 -5.62
CA GLY A 12 -8.84 -0.81 -4.85
C GLY A 12 -8.12 0.52 -4.60
N ARG A 13 -6.84 0.46 -4.32
CA ARG A 13 -5.95 1.61 -4.18
C ARG A 13 -6.01 2.52 -5.41
N GLU A 14 -5.82 1.95 -6.60
CA GLU A 14 -5.88 2.74 -7.85
C GLU A 14 -7.28 3.27 -8.12
N CYS A 15 -8.32 2.52 -7.76
CA CYS A 15 -9.70 3.01 -7.84
C CYS A 15 -9.92 4.23 -6.94
N ALA A 16 -9.41 4.21 -5.70
CA ALA A 16 -9.51 5.33 -4.77
C ALA A 16 -8.66 6.54 -5.20
N ILE A 17 -7.47 6.31 -5.76
CA ILE A 17 -6.65 7.38 -6.35
C ILE A 17 -7.37 8.00 -7.56
N ALA A 18 -7.90 7.19 -8.46
CA ALA A 18 -8.65 7.67 -9.64
C ALA A 18 -9.88 8.48 -9.23
N TRP A 19 -10.64 8.01 -8.23
CA TRP A 19 -11.76 8.75 -7.64
C TRP A 19 -11.34 10.12 -7.12
N LYS A 20 -10.19 10.19 -6.42
CA LYS A 20 -9.70 11.46 -5.87
C LYS A 20 -9.17 12.41 -6.96
N LEU A 21 -8.42 11.89 -7.93
CA LEU A 21 -7.91 12.66 -9.06
C LEU A 21 -9.04 13.26 -9.90
N SER A 22 -10.13 12.51 -10.12
CA SER A 22 -11.28 12.94 -10.95
C SER A 22 -12.03 14.15 -10.38
N GLN A 23 -11.81 14.50 -9.11
CA GLN A 23 -12.44 15.66 -8.45
C GLN A 23 -11.68 16.96 -8.70
N SER A 24 -10.47 16.90 -9.28
CA SER A 24 -9.61 18.08 -9.48
C SER A 24 -10.01 18.89 -10.72
N GLU A 25 -10.10 20.19 -10.56
CA GLU A 25 -10.25 21.11 -11.71
C GLU A 25 -8.96 21.22 -12.54
N LEU A 26 -7.83 20.78 -11.99
CA LEU A 26 -6.53 20.73 -12.67
C LEU A 26 -6.39 19.49 -13.57
N LEU A 27 -7.31 18.54 -13.50
CA LEU A 27 -7.32 17.37 -14.37
C LEU A 27 -7.90 17.73 -15.75
N ASP A 28 -7.19 17.37 -16.82
CA ASP A 28 -7.70 17.40 -18.20
C ASP A 28 -8.28 16.06 -18.59
N SER A 29 -7.47 14.99 -18.43
CA SER A 29 -7.88 13.62 -18.74
C SER A 29 -7.14 12.64 -17.83
N LEU A 30 -7.82 11.54 -17.49
CA LEU A 30 -7.29 10.45 -16.67
C LEU A 30 -7.37 9.13 -17.45
N TYR A 31 -6.23 8.49 -17.62
CA TYR A 31 -6.09 7.14 -18.16
C TYR A 31 -5.63 6.21 -17.04
N ILE A 32 -6.19 5.00 -16.99
CA ILE A 32 -5.83 4.00 -15.97
C ILE A 32 -5.43 2.70 -16.67
N ALA A 33 -4.27 2.17 -16.35
CA ALA A 33 -3.70 1.00 -17.01
C ALA A 33 -3.29 -0.12 -16.03
N PRO A 34 -3.94 -1.30 -16.10
CA PRO A 34 -5.08 -1.64 -16.95
C PRO A 34 -6.43 -1.16 -16.41
N GLY A 35 -6.51 -0.72 -15.14
CA GLY A 35 -7.76 -0.38 -14.47
C GLY A 35 -8.65 -1.58 -14.15
N ASN A 36 -9.85 -1.31 -13.67
CA ASN A 36 -10.88 -2.29 -13.35
C ASN A 36 -12.29 -1.77 -13.71
N ALA A 37 -13.34 -2.50 -13.36
CA ALA A 37 -14.71 -2.08 -13.70
C ALA A 37 -15.13 -0.76 -13.04
N GLY A 38 -14.58 -0.42 -11.87
CA GLY A 38 -14.88 0.80 -11.14
C GLY A 38 -14.07 2.00 -11.61
N THR A 39 -12.81 1.82 -11.98
CA THR A 39 -11.95 2.93 -12.47
C THR A 39 -12.49 3.58 -13.73
N ALA A 40 -13.26 2.83 -14.54
CA ALA A 40 -13.94 3.33 -15.73
C ALA A 40 -14.99 4.44 -15.44
N GLN A 41 -15.38 4.64 -14.18
CA GLN A 41 -16.25 5.73 -13.75
C GLN A 41 -15.49 7.06 -13.63
N TYR A 42 -14.17 7.02 -13.44
CA TYR A 42 -13.34 8.18 -13.11
C TYR A 42 -12.40 8.56 -14.24
N GLY A 43 -12.17 7.66 -15.20
CA GLY A 43 -11.29 7.88 -16.33
C GLY A 43 -11.42 6.80 -17.41
N THR A 44 -10.50 6.79 -18.35
CA THR A 44 -10.46 5.82 -19.44
C THR A 44 -9.50 4.68 -19.10
N ASN A 45 -10.02 3.46 -19.00
CA ASN A 45 -9.17 2.28 -18.85
C ASN A 45 -8.44 1.97 -20.15
N VAL A 46 -7.16 1.64 -20.05
CA VAL A 46 -6.28 1.34 -21.19
C VAL A 46 -5.65 -0.03 -21.00
N SER A 47 -5.82 -0.91 -21.96
CA SER A 47 -5.30 -2.29 -21.90
C SER A 47 -3.77 -2.29 -22.11
N LEU A 48 -3.03 -1.90 -21.05
CA LEU A 48 -1.57 -1.91 -21.00
C LEU A 48 -1.12 -2.66 -19.74
N SER A 49 -0.06 -3.44 -19.87
CA SER A 49 0.64 -3.98 -18.71
C SER A 49 1.53 -2.90 -18.08
N PRO A 50 1.43 -2.62 -16.76
CA PRO A 50 2.34 -1.70 -16.08
C PRO A 50 3.83 -2.09 -16.18
N MET A 51 4.11 -3.36 -16.49
CA MET A 51 5.47 -3.90 -16.63
C MET A 51 6.02 -3.81 -18.05
N ASP A 52 5.20 -3.46 -19.04
CA ASP A 52 5.63 -3.20 -20.42
C ASP A 52 5.97 -1.71 -20.58
N PHE A 53 7.19 -1.34 -20.19
CA PHE A 53 7.63 0.07 -20.16
C PHE A 53 7.65 0.71 -21.52
N ASP A 54 7.93 -0.06 -22.59
CA ASP A 54 7.92 0.45 -23.97
C ASP A 54 6.50 0.80 -24.41
N ALA A 55 5.53 -0.07 -24.12
CA ALA A 55 4.12 0.20 -24.41
C ALA A 55 3.59 1.38 -23.59
N VAL A 56 3.93 1.45 -22.28
CA VAL A 56 3.54 2.56 -21.40
C VAL A 56 4.15 3.88 -21.88
N GLY A 57 5.44 3.90 -22.20
CA GLY A 57 6.14 5.08 -22.70
C GLY A 57 5.60 5.55 -24.05
N LYS A 58 5.37 4.61 -24.97
CA LYS A 58 4.74 4.93 -26.25
C LYS A 58 3.35 5.54 -26.08
N PHE A 59 2.52 4.95 -25.22
CA PHE A 59 1.19 5.49 -24.93
C PHE A 59 1.28 6.90 -24.34
N ALA A 60 2.21 7.13 -23.40
CA ALA A 60 2.43 8.43 -22.80
C ALA A 60 2.79 9.50 -23.83
N ALA A 61 3.72 9.19 -24.74
CA ALA A 61 4.11 10.10 -25.81
C ALA A 61 2.97 10.37 -26.80
N ASP A 62 2.30 9.31 -27.28
CA ASP A 62 1.24 9.43 -28.31
C ASP A 62 0.02 10.22 -27.81
N ASN A 63 -0.29 10.17 -26.50
CA ASN A 63 -1.44 10.84 -25.90
C ASN A 63 -1.09 12.14 -25.17
N GLY A 64 0.18 12.54 -25.17
CA GLY A 64 0.66 13.76 -24.52
C GLY A 64 0.43 13.74 -23.02
N ILE A 65 0.70 12.60 -22.37
CA ILE A 65 0.64 12.44 -20.91
C ILE A 65 1.65 13.41 -20.28
N THR A 66 1.20 14.15 -19.27
CA THR A 66 2.02 15.12 -18.55
C THR A 66 2.46 14.61 -17.18
N MET A 67 1.73 13.61 -16.63
CA MET A 67 2.04 13.01 -15.35
C MET A 67 1.77 11.52 -15.36
N LEU A 68 2.73 10.73 -14.87
CA LEU A 68 2.61 9.30 -14.60
C LEU A 68 2.50 9.08 -13.09
N VAL A 69 1.43 8.42 -12.64
CA VAL A 69 1.26 8.00 -11.24
C VAL A 69 1.35 6.49 -11.18
N VAL A 70 2.29 5.96 -10.39
CA VAL A 70 2.51 4.52 -10.29
C VAL A 70 1.86 4.00 -9.02
N GLY A 71 0.80 3.20 -9.16
CA GLY A 71 0.01 2.72 -8.03
C GLY A 71 0.61 1.52 -7.32
N ASN A 72 1.27 0.61 -8.04
CA ASN A 72 1.79 -0.63 -7.50
C ASN A 72 3.33 -0.70 -7.54
N GLU A 73 3.90 -1.58 -6.72
CA GLU A 73 5.33 -1.68 -6.45
C GLU A 73 6.16 -2.26 -7.57
N ASP A 74 5.64 -3.25 -8.33
CA ASP A 74 6.43 -3.98 -9.33
C ASP A 74 7.09 -3.07 -10.37
N PRO A 75 6.38 -2.12 -11.03
CA PRO A 75 7.01 -1.21 -11.98
C PRO A 75 8.04 -0.29 -11.33
N LEU A 76 7.83 0.13 -10.07
CA LEU A 76 8.75 1.00 -9.34
C LEU A 76 10.08 0.27 -9.05
N VAL A 77 10.00 -0.93 -8.52
CA VAL A 77 11.18 -1.77 -8.22
C VAL A 77 11.89 -2.18 -9.51
N ALA A 78 11.16 -2.39 -10.60
CA ALA A 78 11.73 -2.65 -11.92
C ALA A 78 12.38 -1.42 -12.58
N GLY A 79 12.04 -0.18 -12.15
CA GLY A 79 12.70 1.06 -12.57
C GLY A 79 11.98 1.84 -13.65
N ILE A 80 10.65 1.87 -13.64
CA ILE A 80 9.87 2.66 -14.61
C ILE A 80 10.20 4.15 -14.56
N THR A 81 10.47 4.70 -13.37
CA THR A 81 10.88 6.10 -13.20
C THR A 81 12.20 6.39 -13.93
N ASP A 82 13.17 5.49 -13.79
CA ASP A 82 14.46 5.61 -14.48
C ASP A 82 14.30 5.48 -16.00
N TYR A 83 13.40 4.59 -16.46
CA TYR A 83 13.06 4.45 -17.87
C TYR A 83 12.50 5.75 -18.45
N PHE A 84 11.55 6.39 -17.78
CA PHE A 84 10.98 7.67 -18.21
C PHE A 84 12.02 8.79 -18.24
N ASN A 85 12.84 8.88 -17.20
CA ASN A 85 13.90 9.89 -17.07
C ASN A 85 15.02 9.74 -18.13
N ALA A 86 15.31 8.52 -18.55
CA ALA A 86 16.34 8.23 -19.55
C ALA A 86 15.86 8.43 -20.99
N ASN A 87 14.53 8.48 -21.24
CA ASN A 87 13.96 8.58 -22.57
C ASN A 87 13.68 10.04 -22.93
N GLU A 88 14.35 10.57 -23.97
CA GLU A 88 14.20 11.96 -24.42
C GLU A 88 12.75 12.36 -24.73
N ALA A 89 11.95 11.44 -25.31
CA ALA A 89 10.55 11.71 -25.65
C ALA A 89 9.64 11.81 -24.41
N LEU A 90 10.10 11.33 -23.24
CA LEU A 90 9.32 11.24 -21.99
C LEU A 90 9.83 12.19 -20.89
N LYS A 91 10.94 12.89 -21.10
CA LYS A 91 11.55 13.77 -20.09
C LYS A 91 10.63 14.87 -19.54
N GLY A 92 9.58 15.23 -20.30
CA GLY A 92 8.59 16.22 -19.85
C GLY A 92 7.48 15.63 -18.98
N VAL A 93 7.43 14.30 -18.81
CA VAL A 93 6.40 13.64 -18.00
C VAL A 93 6.85 13.63 -16.54
N LYS A 94 6.04 14.24 -15.67
CA LYS A 94 6.24 14.19 -14.22
C LYS A 94 5.93 12.77 -13.72
N VAL A 95 6.90 12.08 -13.11
CA VAL A 95 6.69 10.73 -12.60
C VAL A 95 6.52 10.77 -11.08
N ILE A 96 5.37 10.29 -10.61
CA ILE A 96 5.08 10.09 -9.18
C ILE A 96 5.40 8.64 -8.82
N GLY A 97 6.61 8.44 -8.40
CA GLY A 97 7.22 7.16 -8.02
C GLY A 97 8.73 7.32 -7.87
N PRO A 98 9.36 6.64 -6.91
CA PRO A 98 10.80 6.71 -6.71
C PRO A 98 11.57 6.13 -7.89
N SER A 99 12.87 6.46 -7.96
CA SER A 99 13.83 5.73 -8.79
C SER A 99 13.89 4.26 -8.39
N LYS A 100 14.45 3.41 -9.26
CA LYS A 100 14.71 2.00 -8.95
C LYS A 100 15.53 1.84 -7.65
N ALA A 101 16.49 2.73 -7.43
CA ALA A 101 17.30 2.74 -6.21
C ALA A 101 16.47 3.11 -4.98
N GLY A 102 15.63 4.15 -5.06
CA GLY A 102 14.72 4.54 -3.96
C GLY A 102 13.65 3.48 -3.66
N ALA A 103 13.17 2.78 -4.69
CA ALA A 103 12.21 1.70 -4.55
C ALA A 103 12.76 0.47 -3.81
N GLN A 104 14.08 0.37 -3.59
CA GLN A 104 14.67 -0.69 -2.77
C GLN A 104 14.22 -0.65 -1.31
N LEU A 105 13.70 0.46 -0.81
CA LEU A 105 13.07 0.49 0.52
C LEU A 105 11.89 -0.50 0.65
N GLU A 106 11.17 -0.81 -0.45
CA GLU A 106 10.16 -1.87 -0.50
C GLU A 106 10.71 -3.14 -1.16
N GLY A 107 11.54 -2.99 -2.19
CA GLY A 107 12.03 -4.10 -3.02
C GLY A 107 12.99 -5.04 -2.29
N SER A 108 13.67 -4.58 -1.23
CA SER A 108 14.58 -5.38 -0.41
C SER A 108 14.43 -5.03 1.07
N LYS A 109 14.06 -6.02 1.87
CA LYS A 109 13.96 -5.88 3.34
C LYS A 109 15.32 -5.71 3.98
N ASP A 110 16.33 -6.39 3.45
CA ASP A 110 17.73 -6.23 3.87
C ASP A 110 18.22 -4.80 3.63
N PHE A 111 17.99 -4.26 2.44
CA PHE A 111 18.31 -2.87 2.13
C PHE A 111 17.59 -1.91 3.09
N ALA A 112 16.28 -2.10 3.31
CA ALA A 112 15.48 -1.26 4.20
C ALA A 112 16.00 -1.30 5.63
N LYS A 113 16.36 -2.48 6.15
CA LYS A 113 16.92 -2.63 7.50
C LYS A 113 18.29 -1.97 7.60
N GLY A 114 19.17 -2.15 6.62
CA GLY A 114 20.45 -1.46 6.55
C GLY A 114 20.31 0.06 6.50
N PHE A 115 19.36 0.56 5.70
CA PHE A 115 19.02 1.98 5.64
C PHE A 115 18.56 2.52 7.01
N MET A 116 17.60 1.83 7.66
CA MET A 116 17.14 2.23 9.00
C MET A 116 18.26 2.25 10.03
N ALA A 117 19.16 1.27 10.00
CA ALA A 117 20.30 1.23 10.90
C ALA A 117 21.27 2.40 10.69
N ARG A 118 21.61 2.73 9.43
CA ARG A 118 22.51 3.86 9.09
C ARG A 118 21.94 5.21 9.50
N HIS A 119 20.61 5.36 9.44
CA HIS A 119 19.92 6.62 9.74
C HIS A 119 19.28 6.65 11.13
N HIS A 120 19.59 5.67 11.99
CA HIS A 120 19.12 5.57 13.39
C HIS A 120 17.58 5.56 13.50
N ILE A 121 16.89 4.98 12.52
CA ILE A 121 15.43 4.88 12.49
C ILE A 121 15.00 3.68 13.32
N PRO A 122 14.08 3.84 14.30
CA PRO A 122 13.64 2.74 15.16
C PRO A 122 12.99 1.60 14.38
N THR A 123 13.50 0.39 14.54
CA THR A 123 12.96 -0.84 13.97
C THR A 123 13.35 -2.01 14.86
N ALA A 124 12.76 -3.20 14.62
CA ALA A 124 13.12 -4.43 15.31
C ALA A 124 14.61 -4.76 15.13
N ALA A 125 15.24 -5.33 16.16
CA ALA A 125 16.56 -5.94 15.98
C ALA A 125 16.48 -7.02 14.90
N TYR A 126 17.52 -7.12 14.06
CA TYR A 126 17.50 -8.00 12.90
C TYR A 126 18.86 -8.58 12.56
N LEU A 127 18.84 -9.65 11.78
CA LEU A 127 20.00 -10.21 11.11
C LEU A 127 19.60 -10.67 9.73
N SER A 128 20.38 -10.26 8.73
CA SER A 128 20.24 -10.78 7.35
C SER A 128 21.09 -12.04 7.18
N VAL A 129 20.48 -13.10 6.70
CA VAL A 129 21.05 -14.43 6.61
C VAL A 129 20.98 -14.94 5.17
N THR A 130 22.10 -15.47 4.71
CA THR A 130 22.23 -16.23 3.46
C THR A 130 22.64 -17.67 3.76
N ALA A 131 22.79 -18.51 2.75
CA ALA A 131 23.29 -19.87 2.95
C ALA A 131 24.72 -19.90 3.56
N ASP A 132 25.52 -18.84 3.31
CA ASP A 132 26.92 -18.79 3.76
C ASP A 132 27.07 -18.50 5.26
N ASN A 133 26.09 -17.80 5.87
CA ASN A 133 26.15 -17.43 7.30
C ASN A 133 24.96 -17.98 8.13
N ILE A 134 24.40 -19.11 7.72
CA ILE A 134 23.20 -19.71 8.37
C ILE A 134 23.41 -20.00 9.86
N GLU A 135 24.64 -20.35 10.27
CA GLU A 135 24.96 -20.61 11.69
C GLU A 135 24.84 -19.35 12.55
N GLU A 136 25.19 -18.17 12.00
CA GLU A 136 24.93 -16.89 12.67
C GLU A 136 23.42 -16.65 12.82
N GLY A 137 22.63 -17.04 11.81
CA GLY A 137 21.17 -17.01 11.85
C GLY A 137 20.61 -17.87 12.98
N PHE A 138 21.15 -19.10 13.18
CA PHE A 138 20.72 -19.95 14.29
C PHE A 138 21.11 -19.35 15.65
N ALA A 139 22.31 -18.81 15.79
CA ALA A 139 22.72 -18.12 17.01
C ALA A 139 21.86 -16.89 17.31
N PHE A 140 21.48 -16.13 16.27
CA PHE A 140 20.57 -15.00 16.44
C PHE A 140 19.19 -15.46 16.91
N LEU A 141 18.60 -16.50 16.31
CA LEU A 141 17.33 -17.08 16.76
C LEU A 141 17.40 -17.53 18.21
N GLU A 142 18.48 -18.20 18.63
CA GLU A 142 18.69 -18.63 20.02
C GLU A 142 18.76 -17.46 21.01
N SER A 143 19.21 -16.30 20.56
CA SER A 143 19.27 -15.06 21.37
C SER A 143 17.92 -14.36 21.53
N GLN A 144 16.94 -14.70 20.67
CA GLN A 144 15.62 -14.08 20.68
C GLN A 144 14.63 -14.88 21.55
N LYS A 145 13.48 -14.28 21.80
CA LYS A 145 12.32 -14.94 22.41
C LYS A 145 11.24 -15.18 21.36
N ALA A 146 10.53 -16.29 21.48
CA ALA A 146 9.36 -16.56 20.65
C ALA A 146 8.27 -15.47 20.80
N PRO A 147 7.48 -15.19 19.74
CA PRO A 147 7.58 -15.81 18.43
C PRO A 147 8.78 -15.32 17.60
N TYR A 148 9.26 -16.16 16.70
CA TYR A 148 10.36 -15.86 15.79
C TYR A 148 9.83 -15.35 14.45
N VAL A 149 10.42 -14.30 13.90
CA VAL A 149 9.98 -13.67 12.63
C VAL A 149 11.04 -13.90 11.57
N LEU A 150 10.66 -14.60 10.49
CA LEU A 150 11.49 -14.82 9.32
C LEU A 150 10.83 -14.15 8.11
N LYS A 151 11.59 -13.34 7.38
CA LYS A 151 11.10 -12.63 6.20
C LYS A 151 11.99 -12.92 4.99
N ALA A 152 11.43 -13.48 3.92
CA ALA A 152 12.14 -13.56 2.65
C ALA A 152 12.42 -12.14 2.13
N ASP A 153 13.64 -11.91 1.63
CA ASP A 153 14.00 -10.65 0.99
C ASP A 153 13.30 -10.52 -0.37
N GLY A 154 12.98 -9.30 -0.79
CA GLY A 154 12.26 -9.03 -2.03
C GLY A 154 10.74 -9.07 -1.91
N LEU A 155 10.09 -8.85 -3.07
CA LEU A 155 8.63 -8.83 -3.18
C LEU A 155 8.07 -10.25 -3.12
N ALA A 156 7.26 -10.54 -2.13
CA ALA A 156 6.63 -11.86 -1.93
C ALA A 156 5.11 -11.76 -1.71
N ALA A 157 4.48 -10.65 -2.11
CA ALA A 157 3.04 -10.40 -2.00
C ALA A 157 2.45 -10.74 -0.61
N GLY A 158 3.18 -10.38 0.46
CA GLY A 158 2.78 -10.65 1.85
C GLY A 158 2.92 -12.11 2.31
N LYS A 159 3.37 -13.03 1.44
CA LYS A 159 3.49 -14.47 1.76
C LYS A 159 4.87 -14.87 2.28
N GLY A 160 5.88 -14.01 2.12
CA GLY A 160 7.26 -14.27 2.52
C GLY A 160 7.55 -13.99 4.00
N VAL A 161 6.56 -13.88 4.86
CA VAL A 161 6.71 -13.62 6.30
C VAL A 161 6.16 -14.79 7.10
N LEU A 162 7.01 -15.40 7.92
CA LEU A 162 6.66 -16.48 8.84
C LEU A 162 6.82 -15.98 10.28
N ILE A 163 5.82 -16.26 11.11
CA ILE A 163 5.85 -16.01 12.57
C ILE A 163 5.68 -17.38 13.25
N ILE A 164 6.68 -17.80 14.00
CA ILE A 164 6.85 -19.17 14.44
C ILE A 164 7.09 -19.20 15.96
N ASP A 165 6.37 -20.05 16.68
CA ASP A 165 6.46 -20.15 18.15
C ASP A 165 7.57 -21.09 18.63
N SER A 166 8.05 -22.01 17.80
CA SER A 166 9.06 -23.01 18.13
C SER A 166 10.43 -22.64 17.55
N LEU A 167 11.49 -22.67 18.36
CA LEU A 167 12.85 -22.44 17.91
C LEU A 167 13.31 -23.49 16.88
N ASP A 168 13.00 -24.77 17.12
CA ASP A 168 13.39 -25.85 16.22
C ASP A 168 12.69 -25.72 14.85
N GLU A 169 11.41 -25.35 14.87
CA GLU A 169 10.65 -25.06 13.66
C GLU A 169 11.22 -23.82 12.95
N ALA A 170 11.53 -22.73 13.67
CA ALA A 170 12.13 -21.53 13.08
C ALA A 170 13.47 -21.84 12.37
N LYS A 171 14.32 -22.67 12.97
CA LYS A 171 15.56 -23.13 12.36
C LYS A 171 15.32 -24.01 11.12
N SER A 172 14.30 -24.87 11.18
CA SER A 172 13.91 -25.69 10.03
C SER A 172 13.39 -24.83 8.87
N GLU A 173 12.51 -23.88 9.15
CA GLU A 173 11.96 -22.97 8.17
C GLU A 173 13.02 -22.05 7.57
N LEU A 174 13.99 -21.56 8.37
CA LEU A 174 15.11 -20.79 7.85
C LEU A 174 15.90 -21.57 6.78
N ARG A 175 16.18 -22.89 7.03
CA ARG A 175 16.82 -23.75 6.05
C ARG A 175 15.99 -23.91 4.77
N GLN A 176 14.68 -24.11 4.91
CA GLN A 176 13.78 -24.28 3.78
C GLN A 176 13.66 -22.99 2.95
N MET A 177 13.53 -21.84 3.62
CA MET A 177 13.49 -20.54 2.95
C MET A 177 14.76 -20.32 2.13
N LEU A 178 15.95 -20.47 2.74
CA LEU A 178 17.26 -20.35 2.05
C LEU A 178 17.45 -21.41 0.97
N GLY A 179 16.75 -22.54 1.06
CA GLY A 179 16.69 -23.60 0.04
C GLY A 179 15.81 -23.24 -1.17
N GLY A 180 15.24 -22.05 -1.23
CA GLY A 180 14.48 -21.56 -2.39
C GLY A 180 12.96 -21.65 -2.29
N MET A 181 12.40 -21.76 -1.08
CA MET A 181 10.94 -21.83 -0.86
C MET A 181 10.15 -20.70 -1.56
N PHE A 182 10.74 -19.50 -1.67
CA PHE A 182 10.15 -18.33 -2.33
C PHE A 182 10.95 -17.91 -3.58
N GLY A 183 11.62 -18.85 -4.24
CA GLY A 183 12.44 -18.57 -5.42
C GLY A 183 13.62 -17.65 -5.10
N ALA A 184 13.95 -16.73 -6.02
CA ALA A 184 15.09 -15.80 -5.86
C ALA A 184 14.94 -14.88 -4.62
N SER A 185 13.71 -14.58 -4.18
CA SER A 185 13.44 -13.73 -3.01
C SER A 185 13.91 -14.35 -1.69
N SER A 186 14.19 -15.66 -1.65
CA SER A 186 14.66 -16.33 -0.44
C SER A 186 16.17 -16.64 -0.43
N ALA A 187 16.93 -16.07 -1.37
CA ALA A 187 18.41 -16.12 -1.32
C ALA A 187 18.96 -15.42 -0.07
N THR A 188 18.22 -14.43 0.44
CA THR A 188 18.45 -13.76 1.73
C THR A 188 17.17 -13.83 2.55
N VAL A 189 17.31 -14.13 3.84
CA VAL A 189 16.23 -14.11 4.83
C VAL A 189 16.60 -13.12 5.92
N VAL A 190 15.69 -12.19 6.21
CA VAL A 190 15.84 -11.27 7.34
C VAL A 190 15.13 -11.88 8.55
N ILE A 191 15.88 -12.19 9.59
CA ILE A 191 15.35 -12.60 10.88
C ILE A 191 15.13 -11.35 11.71
N GLU A 192 13.95 -11.17 12.29
CA GLU A 192 13.62 -10.01 13.12
C GLU A 192 13.18 -10.41 14.51
N GLN A 193 13.47 -9.53 15.46
CA GLN A 193 12.83 -9.57 16.78
C GLN A 193 11.32 -9.36 16.59
N PHE A 194 10.52 -10.16 17.26
CA PHE A 194 9.07 -9.92 17.32
C PHE A 194 8.77 -8.68 18.16
N LEU A 195 8.06 -7.72 17.57
CA LEU A 195 7.54 -6.57 18.28
C LEU A 195 6.06 -6.79 18.62
N SER A 196 5.68 -6.53 19.85
CA SER A 196 4.30 -6.63 20.32
C SER A 196 3.71 -5.24 20.50
N GLY A 197 2.58 -4.96 19.85
CA GLY A 197 1.94 -3.64 19.88
C GLY A 197 0.76 -3.57 18.92
N ILE A 198 0.28 -2.35 18.67
CA ILE A 198 -0.78 -2.10 17.70
C ILE A 198 -0.19 -1.43 16.47
N GLU A 199 -0.47 -2.01 15.30
CA GLU A 199 0.03 -1.49 14.02
C GLU A 199 -0.76 -0.26 13.56
N CYS A 200 -0.10 0.62 12.81
CA CYS A 200 -0.72 1.66 12.00
C CYS A 200 0.11 1.96 10.76
N SER A 201 -0.52 2.60 9.79
CA SER A 201 0.06 3.01 8.52
C SER A 201 0.13 4.53 8.45
N VAL A 202 1.34 5.07 8.33
CA VAL A 202 1.59 6.50 8.12
C VAL A 202 2.07 6.71 6.69
N PHE A 203 1.60 7.77 6.06
CA PHE A 203 1.91 8.08 4.67
C PHE A 203 2.52 9.46 4.58
N ALA A 204 3.60 9.59 3.82
CA ALA A 204 4.14 10.86 3.39
C ALA A 204 4.13 10.95 1.86
N LEU A 205 3.76 12.09 1.32
CA LEU A 205 4.09 12.49 -0.03
C LEU A 205 5.37 13.31 0.06
N THR A 206 6.38 13.00 -0.76
CA THR A 206 7.68 13.69 -0.75
C THR A 206 8.15 14.08 -2.14
N ASP A 207 8.92 15.15 -2.21
CA ASP A 207 9.67 15.59 -3.39
C ASP A 207 11.17 15.20 -3.32
N GLY A 208 11.53 14.39 -2.28
CA GLY A 208 12.91 13.99 -1.98
C GLY A 208 13.66 14.93 -1.03
N GLU A 209 13.10 16.09 -0.72
CA GLU A 209 13.66 17.08 0.23
C GLU A 209 12.63 17.49 1.28
N HIS A 210 11.40 17.74 0.85
CA HIS A 210 10.27 18.10 1.69
C HIS A 210 9.24 16.97 1.71
N TYR A 211 8.32 17.04 2.66
CA TYR A 211 7.23 16.08 2.73
C TYR A 211 5.95 16.70 3.31
N GLN A 212 4.82 16.07 2.97
CA GLN A 212 3.53 16.32 3.59
C GLN A 212 2.97 15.00 4.12
N LEU A 213 2.51 15.00 5.37
CA LEU A 213 1.84 13.83 5.95
C LEU A 213 0.39 13.77 5.48
N LEU A 214 -0.05 12.57 5.10
CA LEU A 214 -1.42 12.25 4.75
C LEU A 214 -2.15 11.64 5.96
N PRO A 215 -3.48 11.44 5.90
CA PRO A 215 -4.23 10.80 6.99
C PRO A 215 -3.63 9.45 7.40
N VAL A 216 -3.48 9.23 8.70
CA VAL A 216 -3.04 7.95 9.27
C VAL A 216 -4.17 6.94 9.17
N ALA A 217 -3.84 5.68 8.88
CA ALA A 217 -4.78 4.59 8.79
C ALA A 217 -4.28 3.34 9.54
N LYS A 218 -5.17 2.41 9.78
CA LYS A 218 -4.85 1.05 10.26
C LYS A 218 -5.58 0.04 9.40
N ASP A 219 -4.86 -0.96 8.91
CA ASP A 219 -5.41 -2.10 8.17
C ASP A 219 -5.63 -3.33 9.07
N TYR A 220 -6.33 -4.32 8.53
CA TYR A 220 -6.65 -5.59 9.16
C TYR A 220 -6.27 -6.73 8.23
N LYS A 221 -5.09 -7.33 8.45
CA LYS A 221 -4.43 -8.24 7.50
C LYS A 221 -4.97 -9.67 7.54
N ARG A 222 -5.52 -10.13 8.68
CA ARG A 222 -5.99 -11.51 8.82
C ARG A 222 -7.36 -11.70 8.19
N ILE A 223 -7.56 -12.88 7.57
CA ILE A 223 -8.83 -13.21 6.91
C ILE A 223 -9.99 -13.34 7.90
N GLY A 224 -9.74 -13.86 9.08
CA GLY A 224 -10.77 -14.14 10.08
C GLY A 224 -10.89 -13.08 11.15
N GLU A 225 -12.05 -13.05 11.79
CA GLU A 225 -12.36 -12.18 12.93
C GLU A 225 -11.42 -12.43 14.11
N GLY A 226 -11.14 -11.36 14.89
CA GLY A 226 -10.19 -11.39 15.99
C GLY A 226 -8.74 -11.61 15.53
N ASP A 227 -8.42 -11.17 14.32
CA ASP A 227 -7.09 -11.32 13.68
C ASP A 227 -6.59 -12.77 13.66
N LYS A 228 -7.44 -13.68 13.18
CA LYS A 228 -7.15 -15.11 13.06
C LYS A 228 -7.05 -15.56 11.61
N GLY A 229 -6.42 -16.71 11.39
CA GLY A 229 -6.29 -17.32 10.07
C GLY A 229 -5.14 -16.73 9.26
N LEU A 230 -5.20 -16.92 7.94
CA LEU A 230 -4.14 -16.54 7.00
C LEU A 230 -4.02 -15.02 6.83
N ASN A 231 -2.82 -14.57 6.53
CA ASN A 231 -2.58 -13.20 6.07
C ASN A 231 -3.21 -12.97 4.69
N THR A 232 -3.72 -11.78 4.50
CA THR A 232 -4.31 -11.30 3.24
C THR A 232 -3.64 -9.99 2.82
N GLY A 233 -4.10 -9.40 1.73
CA GLY A 233 -3.73 -8.03 1.36
C GLY A 233 -4.40 -6.95 2.24
N GLY A 234 -5.29 -7.32 3.16
CA GLY A 234 -6.08 -6.44 4.02
C GLY A 234 -7.58 -6.64 3.84
N MET A 235 -8.30 -6.80 4.96
CA MET A 235 -9.74 -7.05 5.01
C MET A 235 -10.56 -5.80 5.33
N GLY A 236 -9.90 -4.69 5.56
CA GLY A 236 -10.49 -3.40 5.85
C GLY A 236 -9.49 -2.43 6.43
N SER A 237 -9.89 -1.18 6.58
CA SER A 237 -9.05 -0.13 7.16
C SER A 237 -9.89 0.93 7.87
N VAL A 238 -9.29 1.59 8.84
CA VAL A 238 -9.89 2.66 9.65
C VAL A 238 -8.97 3.88 9.65
N SER A 239 -9.52 5.07 9.49
CA SER A 239 -8.84 6.35 9.63
C SER A 239 -9.81 7.38 10.25
N PRO A 240 -9.40 8.20 11.25
CA PRO A 240 -8.12 8.21 11.94
C PRO A 240 -7.91 7.00 12.85
N VAL A 241 -6.70 6.88 13.36
CA VAL A 241 -6.30 5.85 14.34
C VAL A 241 -6.24 6.48 15.71
N SER A 242 -7.02 5.97 16.67
CA SER A 242 -7.23 6.65 17.97
C SER A 242 -5.97 6.85 18.82
N PHE A 243 -5.01 5.93 18.76
CA PHE A 243 -3.75 6.06 19.50
C PHE A 243 -2.68 6.91 18.78
N ALA A 244 -2.88 7.22 17.51
CA ALA A 244 -1.96 8.06 16.73
C ALA A 244 -2.25 9.56 16.99
N ASP A 245 -2.17 9.93 18.25
CA ASP A 245 -2.35 11.30 18.73
C ASP A 245 -1.13 12.20 18.40
N ASP A 246 -1.23 13.48 18.72
CA ASP A 246 -0.18 14.47 18.44
C ASP A 246 1.15 14.08 19.06
N ALA A 247 1.16 13.47 20.26
CA ALA A 247 2.39 13.08 20.94
C ALA A 247 3.07 11.89 20.25
N PHE A 248 2.27 10.88 19.83
CA PHE A 248 2.77 9.76 19.03
C PHE A 248 3.26 10.23 17.66
N MET A 249 2.48 11.08 16.97
CA MET A 249 2.83 11.59 15.64
C MET A 249 4.06 12.51 15.68
N ALA A 250 4.30 13.25 16.78
CA ALA A 250 5.53 13.99 16.94
C ALA A 250 6.77 13.08 16.98
N LYS A 251 6.69 11.92 17.66
CA LYS A 251 7.75 10.90 17.64
C LYS A 251 7.91 10.26 16.26
N VAL A 252 6.82 9.93 15.58
CA VAL A 252 6.85 9.40 14.20
C VAL A 252 7.57 10.38 13.29
N LYS A 253 7.20 11.66 13.34
CA LYS A 253 7.80 12.70 12.53
C LYS A 253 9.31 12.80 12.75
N THR A 254 9.74 12.98 14.00
CA THR A 254 11.14 13.29 14.33
C THR A 254 12.06 12.08 14.30
N ARG A 255 11.56 10.88 14.62
CA ARG A 255 12.39 9.67 14.72
C ARG A 255 12.34 8.79 13.46
N ILE A 256 11.33 8.96 12.60
CA ILE A 256 11.10 8.07 11.45
C ILE A 256 11.04 8.87 10.15
N VAL A 257 10.06 9.77 10.00
CA VAL A 257 9.82 10.45 8.72
C VAL A 257 10.99 11.35 8.33
N GLU A 258 11.38 12.28 9.20
CA GLU A 258 12.49 13.21 8.94
C GLU A 258 13.83 12.50 8.68
N PRO A 259 14.24 11.49 9.48
CA PRO A 259 15.45 10.73 9.18
C PRO A 259 15.36 9.93 7.88
N THR A 260 14.16 9.43 7.52
CA THR A 260 13.96 8.73 6.24
C THR A 260 14.18 9.68 5.06
N ILE A 261 13.52 10.84 5.04
CA ILE A 261 13.67 11.80 3.94
C ILE A 261 15.11 12.33 3.85
N ALA A 262 15.71 12.65 4.99
CA ALA A 262 17.12 13.06 5.04
C ALA A 262 18.07 11.97 4.54
N GLY A 263 17.81 10.71 4.92
CA GLY A 263 18.59 9.55 4.49
C GLY A 263 18.50 9.29 2.99
N LEU A 264 17.31 9.41 2.41
CA LEU A 264 17.13 9.29 0.95
C LEU A 264 18.00 10.31 0.20
N LYS A 265 18.02 11.57 0.67
CA LYS A 265 18.85 12.63 0.11
C LYS A 265 20.35 12.35 0.31
N GLN A 266 20.76 11.92 1.50
CA GLN A 266 22.16 11.64 1.83
C GLN A 266 22.76 10.48 1.03
N GLU A 267 21.95 9.45 0.77
CA GLU A 267 22.38 8.27 0.00
C GLU A 267 22.17 8.45 -1.52
N ASN A 268 21.76 9.64 -1.98
CA ASN A 268 21.46 9.94 -3.39
C ASN A 268 20.46 8.94 -3.99
N LEU A 269 19.36 8.69 -3.28
CA LEU A 269 18.24 7.87 -3.71
C LEU A 269 17.11 8.80 -4.20
N PRO A 270 17.00 9.11 -5.49
CA PRO A 270 15.97 9.99 -6.00
C PRO A 270 14.58 9.47 -5.68
N TYR A 271 13.76 10.30 -5.04
CA TYR A 271 12.46 9.88 -4.55
C TYR A 271 11.44 11.01 -4.70
N THR A 272 10.48 10.85 -5.59
CA THR A 272 9.31 11.73 -5.73
C THR A 272 8.06 10.86 -5.69
N GLY A 273 7.22 11.03 -4.67
CA GLY A 273 6.02 10.21 -4.53
C GLY A 273 5.71 9.82 -3.09
N PHE A 274 4.98 8.74 -2.93
CA PHE A 274 4.52 8.29 -1.63
C PHE A 274 5.54 7.40 -0.93
N VAL A 275 5.70 7.62 0.37
CA VAL A 275 6.37 6.71 1.30
C VAL A 275 5.32 6.22 2.29
N PHE A 276 5.11 4.92 2.33
CA PHE A 276 4.31 4.25 3.34
C PHE A 276 5.24 3.74 4.44
N PHE A 277 4.92 4.10 5.66
CA PHE A 277 5.57 3.62 6.87
C PHE A 277 4.62 2.65 7.58
N GLY A 278 4.86 1.36 7.50
CA GLY A 278 4.22 0.36 8.34
C GLY A 278 4.81 0.44 9.74
N LEU A 279 4.04 0.89 10.70
CA LEU A 279 4.50 1.16 12.06
C LEU A 279 3.81 0.25 13.06
N ILE A 280 4.51 -0.03 14.16
CA ILE A 280 3.94 -0.62 15.36
C ILE A 280 4.18 0.30 16.55
N ASN A 281 3.14 0.56 17.31
CA ASN A 281 3.21 1.27 18.58
C ASN A 281 3.54 0.26 19.70
N VAL A 282 4.75 0.35 20.23
CA VAL A 282 5.21 -0.45 21.37
C VAL A 282 5.31 0.49 22.57
N ASP A 283 4.37 0.37 23.50
CA ASP A 283 4.32 1.16 24.76
C ASP A 283 4.42 2.69 24.53
N GLY A 284 3.82 3.20 23.46
CA GLY A 284 3.81 4.62 23.11
C GLY A 284 5.00 5.08 22.26
N ASP A 285 5.88 4.20 21.83
CA ASP A 285 7.00 4.47 20.92
C ASP A 285 6.77 3.81 19.55
N PRO A 286 6.97 4.54 18.43
CA PRO A 286 6.82 4.00 17.10
C PRO A 286 8.09 3.26 16.65
N TYR A 287 7.89 2.09 16.04
CA TYR A 287 8.92 1.30 15.35
C TYR A 287 8.47 0.99 13.93
N VAL A 288 9.39 1.07 12.97
CA VAL A 288 9.11 0.68 11.58
C VAL A 288 9.14 -0.83 11.43
N ILE A 289 8.04 -1.38 10.92
CA ILE A 289 7.93 -2.79 10.50
C ILE A 289 8.46 -2.93 9.07
N GLU A 290 8.00 -2.03 8.18
CA GLU A 290 8.34 -2.05 6.75
C GLU A 290 8.12 -0.69 6.10
N TYR A 291 8.76 -0.49 4.95
CA TYR A 291 8.44 0.58 4.02
C TYR A 291 7.70 0.02 2.80
N ASN A 292 6.83 0.85 2.22
CA ASN A 292 6.38 0.64 0.86
C ASN A 292 6.56 1.95 0.06
N CYS A 293 6.92 1.84 -1.19
CA CYS A 293 7.22 2.99 -2.06
C CYS A 293 5.99 3.51 -2.83
N ARG A 294 4.82 3.22 -2.33
CA ARG A 294 3.49 3.56 -2.85
C ARG A 294 2.49 3.61 -1.70
N MET A 295 1.25 3.96 -2.01
CA MET A 295 0.16 3.92 -1.04
C MET A 295 -0.22 2.48 -0.66
N GLY A 296 -0.86 2.30 0.49
CA GLY A 296 -1.39 1.00 0.95
C GLY A 296 -2.70 0.60 0.26
N ASP A 297 -3.07 -0.64 0.40
CA ASP A 297 -4.35 -1.21 -0.06
C ASP A 297 -4.81 -2.25 0.99
N PRO A 298 -5.86 -1.97 1.83
CA PRO A 298 -6.94 -1.01 1.57
C PRO A 298 -6.85 0.33 2.33
N GLU A 299 -5.69 0.81 2.74
CA GLU A 299 -5.60 2.09 3.46
C GLU A 299 -5.94 3.28 2.57
N THR A 300 -5.59 3.25 1.29
CA THR A 300 -5.89 4.33 0.34
C THR A 300 -7.38 4.61 0.26
N GLU A 301 -8.21 3.59 0.43
CA GLU A 301 -9.67 3.66 0.40
C GLU A 301 -10.27 4.41 1.60
N VAL A 302 -9.47 4.71 2.62
CA VAL A 302 -9.88 5.60 3.74
C VAL A 302 -9.06 6.88 3.78
N VAL A 303 -7.83 6.88 3.27
CA VAL A 303 -6.94 8.04 3.22
C VAL A 303 -7.42 9.06 2.19
N MET A 304 -7.69 8.62 0.95
CA MET A 304 -8.14 9.52 -0.13
C MET A 304 -9.48 10.20 0.17
N PRO A 305 -10.49 9.50 0.73
CA PRO A 305 -11.71 10.17 1.19
C PRO A 305 -11.48 11.25 2.24
N ARG A 306 -10.54 11.05 3.17
CA ARG A 306 -10.24 12.05 4.21
C ARG A 306 -9.31 13.17 3.75
N LEU A 307 -8.65 13.03 2.61
CA LEU A 307 -7.83 14.08 2.02
C LEU A 307 -8.75 15.13 1.36
N LYS A 308 -8.90 16.32 1.96
CA LYS A 308 -9.69 17.42 1.39
C LYS A 308 -8.94 18.17 0.30
N SER A 309 -7.63 18.31 0.45
CA SER A 309 -6.76 18.97 -0.53
C SER A 309 -6.87 18.33 -1.91
N ASP A 310 -6.65 19.14 -2.94
CA ASP A 310 -6.59 18.68 -4.33
C ASP A 310 -5.36 17.78 -4.54
N LEU A 311 -5.59 16.52 -4.89
CA LEU A 311 -4.51 15.56 -5.07
C LEU A 311 -3.62 15.91 -6.28
N VAL A 312 -4.19 16.42 -7.37
CA VAL A 312 -3.39 16.81 -8.55
C VAL A 312 -2.43 17.93 -8.17
N ALA A 313 -2.89 18.95 -7.43
CA ALA A 313 -2.05 20.04 -6.97
C ALA A 313 -0.91 19.56 -6.04
N LEU A 314 -1.18 18.62 -5.16
CA LEU A 314 -0.16 18.02 -4.29
C LEU A 314 0.88 17.22 -5.09
N LEU A 315 0.44 16.44 -6.08
CA LEU A 315 1.35 15.68 -6.95
C LEU A 315 2.19 16.59 -7.85
N GLU A 316 1.61 17.70 -8.35
CA GLU A 316 2.38 18.73 -9.07
C GLU A 316 3.45 19.34 -8.16
N ALA A 317 3.08 19.73 -6.93
CA ALA A 317 4.02 20.32 -5.98
C ALA A 317 5.17 19.35 -5.64
N ALA A 318 4.88 18.05 -5.50
CA ALA A 318 5.90 17.03 -5.30
C ALA A 318 6.83 16.91 -6.51
N ALA A 319 6.27 16.85 -7.73
CA ALA A 319 7.07 16.73 -8.95
C ALA A 319 7.92 17.98 -9.24
N ASP A 320 7.45 19.17 -8.82
CA ASP A 320 8.11 20.46 -9.06
C ASP A 320 9.05 20.88 -7.90
N GLY A 321 9.20 20.05 -6.85
CA GLY A 321 10.08 20.36 -5.70
C GLY A 321 9.59 21.53 -4.86
N THR A 322 8.27 21.75 -4.78
CA THR A 322 7.64 22.88 -4.07
C THR A 322 6.68 22.44 -2.99
N LEU A 323 6.85 21.21 -2.50
CA LEU A 323 5.94 20.59 -1.54
C LEU A 323 5.97 21.28 -0.17
N ASP A 324 7.06 22.00 0.14
CA ASP A 324 7.17 22.88 1.31
C ASP A 324 6.11 24.00 1.36
N LYS A 325 5.59 24.39 0.20
CA LYS A 325 4.56 25.44 0.05
C LYS A 325 3.14 24.88 0.00
N ALA A 326 3.01 23.55 -0.09
CA ALA A 326 1.72 22.90 -0.10
C ALA A 326 1.20 22.67 1.33
N ALA A 327 -0.12 22.69 1.49
CA ALA A 327 -0.77 22.34 2.74
C ALA A 327 -1.73 21.16 2.52
N VAL A 328 -1.74 20.24 3.47
CA VAL A 328 -2.68 19.12 3.49
C VAL A 328 -3.82 19.44 4.46
N GLU A 329 -5.03 19.50 3.93
CA GLU A 329 -6.26 19.61 4.70
C GLU A 329 -6.94 18.25 4.81
N ILE A 330 -7.31 17.86 6.03
CA ILE A 330 -7.85 16.54 6.35
C ILE A 330 -9.29 16.69 6.84
N ASP A 331 -10.20 15.83 6.37
CA ASP A 331 -11.55 15.70 6.91
C ASP A 331 -11.46 15.10 8.32
N PRO A 332 -12.03 15.75 9.35
CA PRO A 332 -11.94 15.27 10.72
C PRO A 332 -12.80 14.02 10.98
N ARG A 333 -13.77 13.71 10.12
CA ARG A 333 -14.63 12.53 10.26
C ARG A 333 -13.82 11.24 10.13
N TYR A 334 -14.33 10.18 10.72
CA TYR A 334 -13.85 8.83 10.45
C TYR A 334 -14.22 8.41 9.03
N ALA A 335 -13.29 7.69 8.39
CA ALA A 335 -13.57 6.88 7.21
C ALA A 335 -13.21 5.44 7.55
N VAL A 336 -14.10 4.52 7.24
CA VAL A 336 -13.87 3.08 7.43
C VAL A 336 -14.20 2.36 6.14
N THR A 337 -13.32 1.48 5.71
CA THR A 337 -13.55 0.59 4.58
C THR A 337 -13.65 -0.86 5.05
N VAL A 338 -14.59 -1.60 4.48
CA VAL A 338 -14.75 -3.04 4.69
C VAL A 338 -14.57 -3.73 3.34
N MET A 339 -13.62 -4.65 3.27
CA MET A 339 -13.30 -5.39 2.06
C MET A 339 -14.24 -6.59 1.89
N MET A 340 -14.95 -6.66 0.78
CA MET A 340 -15.68 -7.84 0.33
C MET A 340 -14.77 -8.69 -0.56
N VAL A 341 -14.64 -9.97 -0.24
CA VAL A 341 -13.72 -10.90 -0.92
C VAL A 341 -14.44 -12.11 -1.50
N SER A 342 -13.83 -12.73 -2.50
CA SER A 342 -14.29 -13.99 -3.08
C SER A 342 -14.13 -15.13 -2.07
N GLY A 343 -15.13 -16.03 -2.00
CA GLY A 343 -15.06 -17.20 -1.12
C GLY A 343 -13.87 -18.09 -1.44
N GLY A 344 -13.11 -18.44 -0.40
CA GLY A 344 -11.86 -19.18 -0.50
C GLY A 344 -10.60 -18.30 -0.43
N TYR A 345 -10.71 -16.98 -0.68
CA TYR A 345 -9.58 -16.06 -0.52
C TYR A 345 -9.03 -16.10 0.93
N PRO A 346 -7.70 -16.05 1.17
CA PRO A 346 -6.58 -15.80 0.24
C PRO A 346 -6.04 -17.05 -0.48
N GLU A 347 -6.66 -18.21 -0.33
CA GLU A 347 -6.32 -19.43 -1.04
C GLU A 347 -7.01 -19.47 -2.43
N ALA A 348 -7.39 -20.64 -2.90
CA ALA A 348 -8.06 -20.78 -4.20
C ALA A 348 -9.50 -20.24 -4.15
N TYR A 349 -9.87 -19.42 -5.11
CA TYR A 349 -11.21 -18.83 -5.25
C TYR A 349 -11.67 -18.84 -6.72
N GLU A 350 -13.00 -18.84 -6.89
CA GLU A 350 -13.63 -18.75 -8.20
C GLU A 350 -13.79 -17.28 -8.63
N LYS A 351 -13.65 -17.02 -9.92
CA LYS A 351 -13.89 -15.73 -10.58
C LYS A 351 -15.15 -15.77 -11.44
N GLY A 352 -15.55 -14.62 -11.98
CA GLY A 352 -16.65 -14.52 -12.93
C GLY A 352 -18.04 -14.50 -12.29
N LYS A 353 -18.14 -14.33 -10.97
CA LYS A 353 -19.43 -14.21 -10.28
C LYS A 353 -20.01 -12.81 -10.53
N VAL A 354 -21.28 -12.73 -10.96
CA VAL A 354 -21.99 -11.47 -11.17
C VAL A 354 -22.16 -10.75 -9.84
N ILE A 355 -21.89 -9.46 -9.81
CA ILE A 355 -22.05 -8.58 -8.65
C ILE A 355 -23.35 -7.79 -8.85
N GLU A 356 -24.28 -7.93 -7.91
CA GLU A 356 -25.57 -7.26 -7.92
C GLU A 356 -25.67 -6.26 -6.77
N GLY A 357 -26.60 -5.30 -6.88
CA GLY A 357 -26.96 -4.39 -5.80
C GLY A 357 -26.04 -3.18 -5.61
N LEU A 358 -25.09 -2.95 -6.51
CA LEU A 358 -24.23 -1.76 -6.46
C LEU A 358 -25.03 -0.45 -6.58
N ASP A 359 -26.12 -0.46 -7.35
CA ASP A 359 -26.99 0.70 -7.54
C ASP A 359 -27.84 1.05 -6.29
N ALA A 360 -27.92 0.15 -5.32
CA ALA A 360 -28.64 0.34 -4.06
C ALA A 360 -27.75 0.88 -2.94
N VAL A 361 -26.49 1.22 -3.24
CA VAL A 361 -25.56 1.78 -2.26
C VAL A 361 -25.79 3.28 -2.12
N GLU A 362 -26.06 3.72 -0.89
CA GLU A 362 -26.28 5.14 -0.57
C GLU A 362 -25.38 5.58 0.59
N GLY A 363 -24.79 6.77 0.49
CA GLY A 363 -23.95 7.37 1.54
C GLY A 363 -22.59 6.66 1.77
N SER A 364 -22.20 5.76 0.88
CA SER A 364 -20.88 5.12 0.86
C SER A 364 -20.25 5.26 -0.51
N VAL A 365 -18.92 5.18 -0.56
CA VAL A 365 -18.17 5.03 -1.80
C VAL A 365 -17.77 3.56 -1.95
N VAL A 366 -18.02 2.96 -3.10
CA VAL A 366 -17.57 1.59 -3.38
C VAL A 366 -16.38 1.65 -4.32
N PHE A 367 -15.21 1.34 -3.78
CA PHE A 367 -14.00 1.20 -4.59
C PHE A 367 -13.88 -0.24 -5.10
N HIS A 368 -13.71 -0.36 -6.40
CA HIS A 368 -13.53 -1.65 -7.05
C HIS A 368 -12.07 -2.09 -6.97
N ALA A 369 -11.86 -3.36 -6.61
CA ALA A 369 -10.58 -4.03 -6.68
C ALA A 369 -10.62 -5.10 -7.80
N GLY A 370 -10.73 -6.36 -7.43
CA GLY A 370 -10.79 -7.46 -8.39
C GLY A 370 -12.15 -7.56 -9.10
N THR A 371 -12.45 -6.61 -9.97
CA THR A 371 -13.68 -6.59 -10.77
C THR A 371 -13.39 -6.39 -12.26
N ALA A 372 -14.24 -6.95 -13.11
CA ALA A 372 -14.21 -6.79 -14.56
C ALA A 372 -15.64 -6.67 -15.10
N ARG A 373 -15.79 -6.40 -16.41
CA ARG A 373 -17.06 -6.52 -17.11
C ARG A 373 -17.05 -7.75 -18.00
N ASN A 374 -18.15 -8.51 -17.97
CA ASN A 374 -18.35 -9.63 -18.90
C ASN A 374 -18.86 -9.14 -20.27
N ALA A 375 -19.10 -10.06 -21.19
CA ALA A 375 -19.58 -9.76 -22.54
C ALA A 375 -20.97 -9.09 -22.56
N GLU A 376 -21.77 -9.37 -21.52
CA GLU A 376 -23.11 -8.79 -21.33
C GLU A 376 -23.06 -7.40 -20.65
N GLY A 377 -21.86 -6.91 -20.30
CA GLY A 377 -21.65 -5.61 -19.66
C GLY A 377 -21.85 -5.64 -18.13
N GLN A 378 -22.17 -6.79 -17.54
CA GLN A 378 -22.35 -6.94 -16.10
C GLN A 378 -20.99 -6.87 -15.39
N ILE A 379 -20.99 -6.35 -14.16
CA ILE A 379 -19.80 -6.34 -13.29
C ILE A 379 -19.66 -7.73 -12.65
N ILE A 380 -18.46 -8.31 -12.77
CA ILE A 380 -18.14 -9.64 -12.27
C ILE A 380 -16.88 -9.62 -11.40
N THR A 381 -16.72 -10.62 -10.53
CA THR A 381 -15.50 -10.83 -9.76
C THR A 381 -14.36 -11.27 -10.67
N SER A 382 -13.17 -10.69 -10.52
CA SER A 382 -11.95 -11.06 -11.24
C SER A 382 -10.74 -11.26 -10.33
N GLY A 383 -10.90 -11.05 -9.01
CA GLY A 383 -9.84 -11.18 -8.02
C GLY A 383 -10.33 -11.71 -6.68
N GLY A 384 -9.40 -11.89 -5.74
CA GLY A 384 -9.70 -12.32 -4.38
C GLY A 384 -10.38 -11.22 -3.57
N ARG A 385 -9.73 -10.06 -3.43
CA ARG A 385 -10.38 -8.83 -2.92
C ARG A 385 -11.17 -8.22 -4.06
N VAL A 386 -12.46 -7.95 -3.85
CA VAL A 386 -13.40 -7.60 -4.91
C VAL A 386 -13.85 -6.15 -4.81
N LEU A 387 -14.39 -5.75 -3.66
CA LEU A 387 -14.93 -4.41 -3.42
C LEU A 387 -14.52 -3.92 -2.04
N ALA A 388 -14.20 -2.63 -1.93
CA ALA A 388 -14.01 -1.92 -0.68
C ALA A 388 -15.18 -0.95 -0.47
N VAL A 389 -15.99 -1.18 0.55
CA VAL A 389 -17.15 -0.33 0.87
C VAL A 389 -16.73 0.66 1.95
N THR A 390 -16.56 1.92 1.55
CA THR A 390 -16.04 2.99 2.39
C THR A 390 -17.13 3.98 2.78
N SER A 391 -17.23 4.27 4.07
CA SER A 391 -18.20 5.23 4.60
C SER A 391 -17.55 6.22 5.55
N TYR A 392 -18.13 7.41 5.63
CA TYR A 392 -17.80 8.41 6.63
C TYR A 392 -18.71 8.29 7.85
N GLY A 393 -18.23 8.75 9.00
CA GLY A 393 -19.03 8.88 10.22
C GLY A 393 -18.38 9.82 11.22
N GLU A 394 -19.21 10.41 12.11
CA GLU A 394 -18.72 11.21 13.24
C GLU A 394 -17.96 10.34 14.27
N SER A 395 -18.14 9.03 14.19
CA SER A 395 -17.38 8.03 14.93
C SER A 395 -17.04 6.85 14.02
N LYS A 396 -16.06 6.05 14.43
CA LYS A 396 -15.70 4.78 13.79
C LYS A 396 -16.93 3.88 13.64
N ASP A 397 -17.72 3.73 14.72
CA ASP A 397 -18.87 2.84 14.75
C ASP A 397 -20.00 3.32 13.81
N ALA A 398 -20.20 4.64 13.69
CA ALA A 398 -21.15 5.21 12.73
C ALA A 398 -20.73 4.92 11.28
N ALA A 399 -19.44 5.08 10.96
CA ALA A 399 -18.89 4.75 9.64
C ALA A 399 -19.04 3.26 9.32
N LEU A 400 -18.72 2.38 10.28
CA LEU A 400 -18.90 0.93 10.16
C LEU A 400 -20.36 0.54 9.92
N ALA A 401 -21.28 1.10 10.72
CA ALA A 401 -22.71 0.83 10.57
C ALA A 401 -23.22 1.17 9.16
N GLN A 402 -22.75 2.29 8.60
CA GLN A 402 -23.10 2.71 7.23
C GLN A 402 -22.51 1.74 6.19
N SER A 403 -21.23 1.34 6.33
CA SER A 403 -20.61 0.37 5.42
C SER A 403 -21.34 -0.97 5.45
N PHE A 404 -21.69 -1.49 6.64
CA PHE A 404 -22.41 -2.76 6.76
C PHE A 404 -23.85 -2.68 6.25
N ALA A 405 -24.53 -1.53 6.38
CA ALA A 405 -25.85 -1.33 5.81
C ALA A 405 -25.82 -1.49 4.28
N ASN A 406 -24.80 -0.95 3.63
CA ASN A 406 -24.61 -1.03 2.18
C ASN A 406 -24.12 -2.40 1.72
N ILE A 407 -23.22 -3.05 2.47
CA ILE A 407 -22.72 -4.40 2.15
C ILE A 407 -23.88 -5.40 2.04
N LYS A 408 -24.93 -5.26 2.85
CA LYS A 408 -26.12 -6.13 2.78
C LYS A 408 -26.87 -6.06 1.45
N ASN A 409 -26.74 -4.95 0.73
CA ASN A 409 -27.36 -4.76 -0.59
C ASN A 409 -26.52 -5.40 -1.71
N ILE A 410 -25.19 -5.49 -1.52
CA ILE A 410 -24.26 -6.02 -2.52
C ILE A 410 -24.18 -7.54 -2.40
N LYS A 411 -24.34 -8.24 -3.52
CA LYS A 411 -24.37 -9.71 -3.55
C LYS A 411 -23.53 -10.26 -4.68
N PHE A 412 -22.70 -11.22 -4.36
CA PHE A 412 -22.09 -12.16 -5.29
C PHE A 412 -21.86 -13.50 -4.59
N ASP A 413 -21.87 -14.58 -5.35
CA ASP A 413 -21.84 -15.93 -4.79
C ASP A 413 -20.60 -16.15 -3.91
N LYS A 414 -20.80 -16.71 -2.71
CA LYS A 414 -19.77 -16.99 -1.70
C LYS A 414 -18.97 -15.75 -1.25
N SER A 415 -19.55 -14.54 -1.33
CA SER A 415 -18.89 -13.35 -0.79
C SER A 415 -18.63 -13.47 0.72
N TYR A 416 -17.47 -12.97 1.16
CA TYR A 416 -17.10 -12.90 2.57
C TYR A 416 -16.57 -11.51 2.91
N PHE A 417 -16.74 -11.08 4.15
CA PHE A 417 -16.15 -9.88 4.74
C PHE A 417 -16.03 -10.05 6.26
N ARG A 418 -15.16 -9.30 6.90
CA ARG A 418 -15.04 -9.28 8.37
C ARG A 418 -16.04 -8.30 8.96
N SER A 419 -16.72 -8.70 10.03
CA SER A 419 -17.67 -7.85 10.76
C SER A 419 -17.04 -7.06 11.92
N ASP A 420 -15.76 -7.34 12.23
CA ASP A 420 -15.05 -6.80 13.40
C ASP A 420 -13.98 -5.76 13.06
N ILE A 421 -13.98 -5.17 11.86
CA ILE A 421 -13.03 -4.11 11.49
C ILE A 421 -13.06 -3.00 12.55
N GLY A 422 -11.89 -2.59 13.06
CA GLY A 422 -11.79 -1.57 14.11
C GLY A 422 -11.98 -2.11 15.54
N PHE A 423 -12.03 -3.42 15.76
CA PHE A 423 -12.31 -4.04 17.05
C PHE A 423 -11.31 -3.66 18.16
N ASP A 424 -10.07 -3.37 17.80
CA ASP A 424 -8.95 -3.04 18.68
C ASP A 424 -8.71 -1.52 18.83
N LEU A 425 -9.44 -0.69 18.11
CA LEU A 425 -9.41 0.77 18.24
C LEU A 425 -10.56 1.24 19.14
N LYS A 426 -10.19 1.79 20.28
CA LYS A 426 -11.14 2.36 21.27
C LYS A 426 -11.47 3.81 20.96
#